data_4273624de96c2aa40f3f0bc3402da460
#
_entry.id   4273624de96c2aa40f3f0bc3402da460
#
_cell.length_a   1.000
_cell.length_b   1.000
_cell.length_c   1.000
_cell.angle_alpha   90.00
_cell.angle_beta   90.00
_cell.angle_gamma   90.00
#
_symmetry.space_group_name_H-M   'P 1'
#
loop_
_entity.id
_entity.type
_entity.pdbx_description
1 polymer ?
#
loop_
_entity_poly.entity_id
_entity_poly.type
_entity_poly.pdbx_seq_one_letter_code
_entity_poly.pdbx_strand_id
1 'polypeptide(L)'
;MKKKSLKKVTSAVLVAAMSMGLLAGCGGSKSSEEAKTDADGATVIKFGIHVANPKKQETVTYNIVQGFNKENKGKYKVEFVAADTEAHSKNMKLAAQDGSLPEIVHLDSAEAPEYNEAGYLLDMSDFLKEHKDIHDALDGMEDAFNDGKVQYGLPYQSNVQGFFYNKDLFDKARIAYPTDDTTYDEFLDMIAKLKASGVTPIAIGSKNSGYSMWEFNEFFSRYGWGDNEKSYTGDKAKYSNDDMNACFEKIKGLADAGAFPENMATIEYFDAKQLFNEGKAAMFGTGQWDCAEFAKNIGEHIGFWWGPKFEDSSYEQNIAMKVPAAPLVVSSAVKDNDKAKEAVYAFLKYYYGEEAAKISY
;
A
#
# COMPACT_ATOMS: atom_id res chain seq x y z
N MET A 1 68.50 0.64 17.23
CA MET A 1 68.17 1.91 17.91
C MET A 1 67.25 2.79 17.04
N LYS A 2 66.15 3.29 17.66
CA LYS A 2 65.31 4.40 17.22
C LYS A 2 64.54 4.27 15.91
N LYS A 3 63.27 3.81 16.00
CA LYS A 3 62.08 4.29 15.25
C LYS A 3 60.80 3.90 16.01
N LYS A 4 60.54 4.55 17.11
CA LYS A 4 59.24 4.56 17.81
C LYS A 4 59.06 5.98 18.32
N SER A 5 58.31 6.82 17.59
CA SER A 5 57.73 8.06 18.09
C SER A 5 57.22 8.93 16.95
N LEU A 6 56.15 8.52 16.25
CA LEU A 6 55.37 9.45 15.38
C LEU A 6 53.96 8.96 15.12
N LYS A 7 53.27 8.34 16.09
CA LYS A 7 51.88 7.93 15.96
C LYS A 7 50.98 8.33 17.12
N LYS A 8 51.33 9.35 17.88
CA LYS A 8 50.52 9.79 19.06
C LYS A 8 50.09 11.26 19.06
N VAL A 9 50.21 11.99 17.94
CA VAL A 9 49.84 13.41 17.91
C VAL A 9 48.65 13.72 17.00
N THR A 10 48.18 12.77 16.20
CA THR A 10 47.04 13.01 15.26
C THR A 10 45.65 12.62 15.80
N SER A 11 45.57 12.10 17.04
CA SER A 11 44.26 11.72 17.62
C SER A 11 43.66 12.71 18.61
N ALA A 12 44.35 13.82 18.91
CA ALA A 12 43.89 14.80 19.92
C ALA A 12 43.23 16.07 19.32
N VAL A 13 43.15 16.22 17.99
CA VAL A 13 42.59 17.43 17.37
C VAL A 13 41.18 17.21 16.82
N LEU A 14 40.68 15.96 16.74
CA LEU A 14 39.32 15.66 16.23
C LEU A 14 38.24 15.57 17.33
N VAL A 15 38.57 15.68 18.61
CA VAL A 15 37.59 15.63 19.71
C VAL A 15 37.18 17.01 20.24
N ALA A 16 37.86 18.07 19.86
CA ALA A 16 37.57 19.44 20.33
C ALA A 16 36.56 20.24 19.48
N ALA A 17 36.01 19.67 18.39
CA ALA A 17 35.05 20.36 17.52
C ALA A 17 33.58 19.93 17.74
N MET A 18 33.28 19.03 18.68
CA MET A 18 31.91 18.54 18.93
C MET A 18 31.31 18.92 20.29
N SER A 19 31.91 19.85 21.03
CA SER A 19 31.44 20.23 22.38
C SER A 19 31.08 21.69 22.57
N MET A 20 30.66 22.41 21.51
CA MET A 20 30.15 23.80 21.62
C MET A 20 28.81 23.98 20.92
N GLY A 21 27.82 23.15 21.28
CA GLY A 21 26.46 23.25 20.72
C GLY A 21 25.32 22.84 21.66
N LEU A 22 25.58 22.73 22.95
CA LEU A 22 24.58 22.27 23.92
C LEU A 22 24.55 23.21 25.14
N LEU A 23 24.16 24.46 24.97
CA LEU A 23 23.73 25.32 26.09
C LEU A 23 23.11 26.63 25.55
N ALA A 24 21.91 26.53 24.94
CA ALA A 24 21.01 27.68 24.88
C ALA A 24 19.59 27.17 24.64
N GLY A 25 18.71 27.32 25.59
CA GLY A 25 17.29 27.33 25.31
C GLY A 25 16.41 26.41 26.15
N CYS A 26 16.46 26.54 27.46
CA CYS A 26 15.25 26.30 28.25
C CYS A 26 14.46 27.61 28.26
N GLY A 27 13.40 27.66 27.45
CA GLY A 27 12.50 28.83 27.39
C GLY A 27 11.36 28.51 26.43
N GLY A 28 10.18 28.13 26.96
CA GLY A 28 9.01 27.77 26.16
C GLY A 28 8.59 28.89 25.22
N SER A 29 8.62 28.59 23.95
CA SER A 29 7.85 29.21 22.90
C SER A 29 7.66 28.12 21.86
N LYS A 30 6.40 27.75 21.54
CA LYS A 30 6.06 27.01 20.34
C LYS A 30 6.51 27.86 19.16
N SER A 31 7.76 27.67 18.72
CA SER A 31 8.18 28.18 17.42
C SER A 31 7.63 27.24 16.39
N SER A 32 6.68 27.69 15.58
CA SER A 32 6.39 27.07 14.28
C SER A 32 7.73 26.86 13.57
N GLU A 33 8.20 25.62 13.42
CA GLU A 33 9.38 25.35 12.59
C GLU A 33 9.07 25.89 11.20
N GLU A 34 9.90 26.82 10.71
CA GLU A 34 9.79 27.28 9.32
C GLU A 34 9.98 26.08 8.39
N ALA A 35 9.15 26.02 7.33
CA ALA A 35 9.29 24.99 6.31
C ALA A 35 10.72 24.94 5.78
N LYS A 36 11.32 23.76 5.74
CA LYS A 36 12.68 23.57 5.21
C LYS A 36 12.72 23.95 3.75
N THR A 37 13.74 24.71 3.37
CA THR A 37 13.99 25.06 1.97
C THR A 37 15.26 24.35 1.48
N ASP A 38 15.25 23.91 0.23
CA ASP A 38 16.45 23.35 -0.41
C ASP A 38 17.40 24.47 -0.91
N ALA A 39 18.51 24.07 -1.54
CA ALA A 39 19.50 25.00 -2.05
C ALA A 39 18.97 25.90 -3.18
N ASP A 40 17.93 25.48 -3.88
CA ASP A 40 17.27 26.25 -4.97
C ASP A 40 16.13 27.14 -4.44
N GLY A 41 15.88 27.13 -3.12
CA GLY A 41 14.84 27.94 -2.43
C GLY A 41 13.46 27.29 -2.42
N ALA A 42 13.31 26.06 -2.88
CA ALA A 42 12.05 25.35 -2.87
C ALA A 42 11.64 24.91 -1.45
N THR A 43 10.37 25.08 -1.10
CA THR A 43 9.80 24.48 0.12
C THR A 43 9.82 22.98 0.00
N VAL A 44 10.52 22.29 0.92
CA VAL A 44 10.63 20.84 0.95
C VAL A 44 9.58 20.25 1.89
N ILE A 45 8.78 19.32 1.38
CA ILE A 45 7.87 18.47 2.16
C ILE A 45 8.29 17.02 2.06
N LYS A 46 8.10 16.26 3.12
CA LYS A 46 8.44 14.85 3.20
C LYS A 46 7.21 13.98 2.99
N PHE A 47 7.40 12.89 2.27
CA PHE A 47 6.39 11.88 2.06
C PHE A 47 6.84 10.53 2.63
N GLY A 48 6.25 10.13 3.75
CA GLY A 48 6.46 8.84 4.38
C GLY A 48 5.79 7.73 3.58
N ILE A 49 6.57 6.76 3.08
CA ILE A 49 6.06 5.66 2.24
C ILE A 49 6.54 4.30 2.74
N HIS A 50 5.65 3.31 2.68
CA HIS A 50 5.75 1.97 3.26
C HIS A 50 6.63 0.96 2.50
N VAL A 51 7.41 1.42 1.53
CA VAL A 51 8.34 0.59 0.75
C VAL A 51 9.76 1.12 0.85
N ALA A 52 10.75 0.22 0.95
CA ALA A 52 12.14 0.59 1.12
C ALA A 52 12.76 1.22 -0.15
N ASN A 53 12.26 0.89 -1.32
CA ASN A 53 12.73 1.41 -2.61
C ASN A 53 11.56 1.86 -3.50
N PRO A 54 11.04 3.08 -3.34
CA PRO A 54 9.89 3.57 -4.09
C PRO A 54 10.05 3.47 -5.62
N LYS A 55 11.25 3.73 -6.13
CA LYS A 55 11.53 3.63 -7.57
C LYS A 55 11.28 2.24 -8.15
N LYS A 56 11.45 1.19 -7.35
CA LYS A 56 11.30 -0.21 -7.81
C LYS A 56 9.97 -0.82 -7.40
N GLN A 57 9.43 -0.42 -6.24
CA GLN A 57 8.31 -1.08 -5.60
C GLN A 57 6.99 -0.30 -5.75
N GLU A 58 7.10 1.04 -5.90
CA GLU A 58 5.98 1.96 -6.11
C GLU A 58 6.29 2.91 -7.27
N THR A 59 6.58 2.33 -8.44
CA THR A 59 7.09 3.06 -9.61
C THR A 59 6.16 4.20 -10.04
N VAL A 60 4.85 4.00 -9.98
CA VAL A 60 3.85 5.03 -10.33
C VAL A 60 3.97 6.23 -9.40
N THR A 61 3.87 6.00 -8.09
CA THR A 61 4.02 7.07 -7.08
C THR A 61 5.36 7.76 -7.17
N TYR A 62 6.43 6.99 -7.39
CA TYR A 62 7.76 7.57 -7.62
C TYR A 62 7.77 8.52 -8.82
N ASN A 63 7.19 8.12 -9.94
CA ASN A 63 7.14 8.94 -11.15
C ASN A 63 6.26 10.19 -10.98
N ILE A 64 5.13 10.08 -10.25
CA ILE A 64 4.28 11.21 -9.89
C ILE A 64 5.08 12.24 -9.09
N VAL A 65 5.82 11.81 -8.06
CA VAL A 65 6.68 12.69 -7.27
C VAL A 65 7.78 13.33 -8.13
N GLN A 66 8.42 12.58 -9.03
CA GLN A 66 9.42 13.15 -9.93
C GLN A 66 8.80 14.16 -10.91
N GLY A 67 7.61 13.91 -11.44
CA GLY A 67 6.85 14.84 -12.29
C GLY A 67 6.55 16.14 -11.56
N PHE A 68 5.98 16.05 -10.36
CA PHE A 68 5.71 17.20 -9.50
C PHE A 68 6.96 18.02 -9.21
N ASN A 69 8.04 17.38 -8.79
CA ASN A 69 9.30 18.04 -8.48
C ASN A 69 9.92 18.77 -9.71
N LYS A 70 9.75 18.19 -10.90
CA LYS A 70 10.22 18.80 -12.15
C LYS A 70 9.42 20.06 -12.48
N GLU A 71 8.09 19.99 -12.38
CA GLU A 71 7.18 21.09 -12.71
C GLU A 71 7.25 22.24 -11.71
N ASN A 72 7.51 21.92 -10.43
CA ASN A 72 7.58 22.90 -9.34
C ASN A 72 8.99 23.26 -8.90
N LYS A 73 9.98 23.05 -9.79
CA LYS A 73 11.38 23.38 -9.50
C LYS A 73 11.55 24.81 -8.99
N GLY A 74 12.24 24.96 -7.85
CA GLY A 74 12.47 26.24 -7.19
C GLY A 74 11.28 26.77 -6.39
N LYS A 75 10.12 26.09 -6.39
CA LYS A 75 8.95 26.46 -5.60
C LYS A 75 8.63 25.40 -4.53
N TYR A 76 8.44 24.15 -4.96
CA TYR A 76 8.12 23.02 -4.08
C TYR A 76 8.96 21.79 -4.44
N LYS A 77 9.21 20.95 -3.43
CA LYS A 77 9.90 19.67 -3.60
C LYS A 77 9.34 18.64 -2.63
N VAL A 78 9.06 17.43 -3.11
CA VAL A 78 8.68 16.28 -2.29
C VAL A 78 9.88 15.35 -2.18
N GLU A 79 10.21 14.93 -0.95
CA GLU A 79 11.25 13.96 -0.65
C GLU A 79 10.65 12.75 0.08
N PHE A 80 10.99 11.53 -0.37
CA PHE A 80 10.53 10.32 0.29
C PHE A 80 11.25 10.07 1.62
N VAL A 81 10.46 9.66 2.62
CA VAL A 81 10.93 8.98 3.83
C VAL A 81 10.51 7.51 3.68
N ALA A 82 11.40 6.73 3.08
CA ALA A 82 11.11 5.37 2.64
C ALA A 82 11.60 4.34 3.67
N ALA A 83 10.77 3.36 3.99
CA ALA A 83 11.12 2.21 4.81
C ALA A 83 10.25 1.02 4.37
N ASP A 84 10.67 -0.21 4.67
CA ASP A 84 9.77 -1.36 4.50
C ASP A 84 8.56 -1.25 5.44
N THR A 85 7.52 -2.01 5.14
CA THR A 85 6.20 -1.88 5.77
C THR A 85 6.26 -1.93 7.30
N GLU A 86 7.01 -2.86 7.87
CA GLU A 86 7.12 -3.01 9.34
C GLU A 86 7.90 -1.85 9.97
N ALA A 87 9.04 -1.50 9.38
CA ALA A 87 9.83 -0.37 9.84
C ALA A 87 9.10 0.96 9.64
N HIS A 88 8.33 1.10 8.55
CA HIS A 88 7.52 2.28 8.27
C HIS A 88 6.47 2.50 9.36
N SER A 89 5.62 1.51 9.66
CA SER A 89 4.60 1.59 10.72
C SER A 89 5.23 2.00 12.06
N LYS A 90 6.30 1.30 12.47
CA LYS A 90 7.01 1.61 13.71
C LYS A 90 7.59 3.03 13.74
N ASN A 91 8.21 3.45 12.64
CA ASN A 91 8.84 4.78 12.56
C ASN A 91 7.79 5.89 12.57
N MET A 92 6.66 5.72 11.86
CA MET A 92 5.58 6.70 11.85
C MET A 92 4.91 6.83 13.21
N LYS A 93 4.76 5.72 13.94
CA LYS A 93 4.24 5.74 15.32
C LYS A 93 5.14 6.52 16.27
N LEU A 94 6.45 6.35 16.18
CA LEU A 94 7.41 7.13 16.98
C LEU A 94 7.41 8.60 16.56
N ALA A 95 7.40 8.88 15.26
CA ALA A 95 7.39 10.23 14.73
C ALA A 95 6.10 11.01 15.09
N ALA A 96 4.96 10.32 15.19
CA ALA A 96 3.72 10.93 15.66
C ALA A 96 3.82 11.37 17.12
N GLN A 97 4.42 10.52 17.98
CA GLN A 97 4.57 10.79 19.41
C GLN A 97 5.55 11.93 19.70
N ASP A 98 6.60 12.09 18.91
CA ASP A 98 7.59 13.15 19.08
C ASP A 98 7.32 14.42 18.24
N GLY A 99 6.24 14.44 17.46
CA GLY A 99 5.84 15.57 16.63
C GLY A 99 6.66 15.75 15.36
N SER A 100 7.35 14.72 14.89
CA SER A 100 8.21 14.74 13.69
C SER A 100 7.63 13.97 12.50
N LEU A 101 6.31 13.71 12.49
CA LEU A 101 5.66 13.09 11.34
C LEU A 101 6.03 13.82 10.05
N PRO A 102 6.34 13.10 8.95
CA PRO A 102 6.39 13.68 7.62
C PRO A 102 5.10 14.45 7.31
N GLU A 103 5.19 15.49 6.49
CA GLU A 103 4.02 16.31 6.11
C GLU A 103 2.93 15.46 5.47
N ILE A 104 3.30 14.45 4.66
CA ILE A 104 2.38 13.48 4.05
C ILE A 104 2.85 12.08 4.44
N VAL A 105 1.92 11.20 4.79
CA VAL A 105 2.23 9.82 5.16
C VAL A 105 1.22 8.87 4.54
N HIS A 106 1.71 7.80 3.95
CA HIS A 106 0.91 6.61 3.68
C HIS A 106 0.79 5.81 4.98
N LEU A 107 -0.40 5.75 5.57
CA LEU A 107 -0.67 4.95 6.77
C LEU A 107 -1.44 3.67 6.42
N ASP A 108 -1.28 2.65 7.24
CA ASP A 108 -2.18 1.50 7.21
C ASP A 108 -3.61 1.92 7.61
N SER A 109 -4.62 1.38 6.91
CA SER A 109 -6.02 1.72 7.16
C SER A 109 -6.49 1.36 8.57
N ALA A 110 -5.90 0.32 9.18
CA ALA A 110 -6.23 -0.07 10.55
C ALA A 110 -5.57 0.85 11.60
N GLU A 111 -4.45 1.49 11.26
CA GLU A 111 -3.72 2.39 12.16
C GLU A 111 -4.22 3.85 12.09
N ALA A 112 -4.67 4.30 10.91
CA ALA A 112 -5.03 5.70 10.67
C ALA A 112 -6.08 6.27 11.64
N PRO A 113 -7.13 5.54 12.07
CA PRO A 113 -8.07 6.03 13.08
C PRO A 113 -7.41 6.38 14.42
N GLU A 114 -6.45 5.58 14.90
CA GLU A 114 -5.70 5.85 16.15
C GLU A 114 -4.94 7.17 16.07
N TYR A 115 -4.33 7.47 14.90
CA TYR A 115 -3.62 8.73 14.67
C TYR A 115 -4.59 9.92 14.63
N ASN A 116 -5.78 9.73 14.04
CA ASN A 116 -6.82 10.77 14.02
C ASN A 116 -7.32 11.09 15.43
N GLU A 117 -7.68 10.08 16.21
CA GLU A 117 -8.14 10.22 17.59
C GLU A 117 -7.10 10.91 18.49
N ALA A 118 -5.81 10.64 18.26
CA ALA A 118 -4.71 11.27 18.96
C ALA A 118 -4.42 12.71 18.50
N GLY A 119 -5.10 13.22 17.45
CA GLY A 119 -4.94 14.58 16.93
C GLY A 119 -3.67 14.80 16.13
N TYR A 120 -3.06 13.74 15.60
CA TYR A 120 -1.84 13.83 14.79
C TYR A 120 -2.12 14.18 13.32
N LEU A 121 -3.39 14.12 12.88
CA LEU A 121 -3.75 14.30 11.48
C LEU A 121 -4.47 15.63 11.24
N LEU A 122 -4.28 16.20 10.05
CA LEU A 122 -4.97 17.39 9.58
C LEU A 122 -6.33 16.99 9.01
N ASP A 123 -7.37 17.76 9.34
CA ASP A 123 -8.68 17.65 8.68
C ASP A 123 -8.58 18.14 7.22
N MET A 124 -8.84 17.24 6.28
CA MET A 124 -8.80 17.49 4.84
C MET A 124 -10.13 17.98 4.26
N SER A 125 -11.15 18.20 5.09
CA SER A 125 -12.47 18.66 4.65
C SER A 125 -12.40 19.98 3.87
N ASP A 126 -11.55 20.90 4.27
CA ASP A 126 -11.38 22.19 3.57
C ASP A 126 -10.68 21.99 2.23
N PHE A 127 -9.69 21.10 2.14
CA PHE A 127 -9.06 20.75 0.87
C PHE A 127 -10.08 20.21 -0.15
N LEU A 128 -10.96 19.29 0.26
CA LEU A 128 -12.00 18.73 -0.63
C LEU A 128 -13.05 19.78 -1.02
N LYS A 129 -13.40 20.71 -0.13
CA LYS A 129 -14.30 21.82 -0.48
C LYS A 129 -13.71 22.78 -1.50
N GLU A 130 -12.40 23.04 -1.42
CA GLU A 130 -11.67 23.90 -2.37
C GLU A 130 -11.42 23.20 -3.72
N HIS A 131 -11.34 21.87 -3.73
CA HIS A 131 -11.03 21.03 -4.89
C HIS A 131 -12.15 20.03 -5.19
N LYS A 132 -13.31 20.55 -5.64
CA LYS A 132 -14.47 19.73 -5.97
C LYS A 132 -14.23 18.73 -7.08
N ASP A 133 -13.38 19.09 -8.03
CA ASP A 133 -12.92 18.20 -9.12
C ASP A 133 -12.24 16.94 -8.59
N ILE A 134 -11.45 17.06 -7.53
CA ILE A 134 -10.82 15.92 -6.83
C ILE A 134 -11.88 15.13 -6.06
N HIS A 135 -12.72 15.81 -5.27
CA HIS A 135 -13.80 15.16 -4.53
C HIS A 135 -14.72 14.34 -5.46
N ASP A 136 -15.15 14.92 -6.58
CA ASP A 136 -15.97 14.22 -7.56
C ASP A 136 -15.25 13.02 -8.20
N ALA A 137 -13.93 13.13 -8.41
CA ALA A 137 -13.11 12.05 -8.98
C ALA A 137 -12.84 10.90 -7.98
N LEU A 138 -12.85 11.15 -6.69
CA LEU A 138 -12.70 10.14 -5.64
C LEU A 138 -13.95 9.25 -5.51
N ASP A 139 -15.12 9.74 -5.98
CA ASP A 139 -16.36 8.96 -6.10
C ASP A 139 -16.78 8.27 -4.79
N GLY A 140 -16.66 8.99 -3.67
CA GLY A 140 -17.03 8.52 -2.32
C GLY A 140 -16.01 7.57 -1.66
N MET A 141 -14.89 7.26 -2.31
CA MET A 141 -13.86 6.41 -1.68
C MET A 141 -13.19 7.05 -0.46
N GLU A 142 -13.20 8.37 -0.39
CA GLU A 142 -12.68 9.12 0.76
C GLU A 142 -13.51 8.92 2.03
N ASP A 143 -14.78 8.53 1.91
CA ASP A 143 -15.66 8.27 3.06
C ASP A 143 -15.10 7.18 3.99
N ALA A 144 -14.30 6.26 3.45
CA ALA A 144 -13.62 5.24 4.24
C ALA A 144 -12.61 5.84 5.27
N PHE A 145 -12.21 7.09 5.07
CA PHE A 145 -11.22 7.80 5.91
C PHE A 145 -11.83 9.03 6.57
N ASN A 146 -13.11 8.93 6.93
CA ASN A 146 -13.89 9.94 7.61
C ASN A 146 -14.55 9.34 8.85
N ASP A 147 -14.40 9.98 10.02
CA ASP A 147 -15.02 9.54 11.27
C ASP A 147 -16.42 10.17 11.54
N GLY A 148 -16.99 10.84 10.54
CA GLY A 148 -18.23 11.60 10.64
C GLY A 148 -18.05 13.03 11.11
N LYS A 149 -16.82 13.46 11.45
CA LYS A 149 -16.47 14.82 11.87
C LYS A 149 -15.25 15.34 11.14
N VAL A 150 -14.27 14.50 10.91
CA VAL A 150 -12.96 14.82 10.34
C VAL A 150 -12.68 13.93 9.14
N GLN A 151 -12.33 14.54 8.03
CA GLN A 151 -11.74 13.84 6.89
C GLN A 151 -10.24 13.68 7.16
N TYR A 152 -9.85 12.59 7.82
CA TYR A 152 -8.49 12.39 8.30
C TYR A 152 -7.52 11.83 7.25
N GLY A 153 -8.02 11.41 6.09
CA GLY A 153 -7.19 10.90 5.02
C GLY A 153 -7.90 10.91 3.67
N LEU A 154 -7.13 10.73 2.62
CA LEU A 154 -7.63 10.55 1.25
C LEU A 154 -7.11 9.22 0.72
N PRO A 155 -7.86 8.48 -0.13
CA PRO A 155 -7.40 7.20 -0.62
C PRO A 155 -6.09 7.35 -1.41
N TYR A 156 -5.07 6.56 -1.08
CA TYR A 156 -3.80 6.53 -1.82
C TYR A 156 -4.04 6.16 -3.28
N GLN A 157 -4.86 5.15 -3.51
CA GLN A 157 -5.34 4.71 -4.82
C GLN A 157 -6.61 3.87 -4.62
N SER A 158 -7.33 3.56 -5.68
CA SER A 158 -8.35 2.50 -5.61
C SER A 158 -7.70 1.18 -5.97
N ASN A 159 -7.98 0.16 -5.19
CA ASN A 159 -7.47 -1.18 -5.43
C ASN A 159 -8.49 -2.04 -6.14
N VAL A 160 -8.01 -2.72 -7.18
CA VAL A 160 -8.68 -3.82 -7.86
C VAL A 160 -7.80 -5.04 -7.67
N GLN A 161 -8.36 -6.13 -7.19
CA GLN A 161 -7.65 -7.34 -6.82
C GLN A 161 -8.31 -8.55 -7.47
N GLY A 162 -7.55 -9.62 -7.66
CA GLY A 162 -8.02 -10.86 -8.27
C GLY A 162 -6.85 -11.79 -8.58
N PHE A 163 -7.06 -12.73 -9.46
CA PHE A 163 -6.04 -13.68 -9.88
C PHE A 163 -5.40 -13.26 -11.20
N PHE A 164 -4.11 -13.05 -11.20
CA PHE A 164 -3.33 -13.06 -12.43
C PHE A 164 -2.96 -14.51 -12.78
N TYR A 165 -3.02 -14.86 -14.06
CA TYR A 165 -2.66 -16.21 -14.50
C TYR A 165 -1.76 -16.18 -15.72
N ASN A 166 -0.88 -17.20 -15.81
CA ASN A 166 0.05 -17.41 -16.92
C ASN A 166 -0.59 -18.33 -17.95
N LYS A 167 -0.96 -17.78 -19.12
CA LYS A 167 -1.60 -18.50 -20.22
C LYS A 167 -0.79 -19.69 -20.71
N ASP A 168 0.54 -19.57 -20.80
CA ASP A 168 1.40 -20.65 -21.27
C ASP A 168 1.32 -21.90 -20.38
N LEU A 169 1.14 -21.72 -19.07
CA LEU A 169 1.01 -22.83 -18.14
C LEU A 169 -0.36 -23.51 -18.24
N PHE A 170 -1.42 -22.73 -18.50
CA PHE A 170 -2.75 -23.27 -18.80
C PHE A 170 -2.75 -24.05 -20.13
N ASP A 171 -2.14 -23.50 -21.18
CA ASP A 171 -2.00 -24.16 -22.50
C ASP A 171 -1.21 -25.45 -22.40
N LYS A 172 -0.08 -25.44 -21.68
CA LYS A 172 0.74 -26.63 -21.42
C LYS A 172 -0.05 -27.71 -20.69
N ALA A 173 -0.88 -27.32 -19.73
CA ALA A 173 -1.76 -28.23 -19.00
C ALA A 173 -3.03 -28.60 -19.79
N ARG A 174 -3.27 -28.00 -20.94
CA ARG A 174 -4.47 -28.16 -21.79
C ARG A 174 -5.76 -27.84 -21.05
N ILE A 175 -5.74 -26.74 -20.33
CA ILE A 175 -6.87 -26.23 -19.53
C ILE A 175 -7.37 -24.96 -20.20
N ALA A 176 -8.68 -24.81 -20.33
CA ALA A 176 -9.29 -23.55 -20.75
C ALA A 176 -9.00 -22.43 -19.73
N TYR A 177 -8.83 -21.20 -20.20
CA TYR A 177 -8.66 -20.07 -19.32
C TYR A 177 -9.93 -19.82 -18.50
N PRO A 178 -9.80 -19.34 -17.25
CA PRO A 178 -10.95 -18.98 -16.47
C PRO A 178 -11.70 -17.80 -17.11
N THR A 179 -13.01 -17.77 -16.90
CA THR A 179 -13.91 -16.71 -17.36
C THR A 179 -14.73 -16.18 -16.19
N ASP A 180 -15.47 -15.10 -16.39
CA ASP A 180 -16.34 -14.54 -15.36
C ASP A 180 -17.49 -15.50 -14.95
N ASP A 181 -17.74 -16.53 -15.76
CA ASP A 181 -18.76 -17.57 -15.46
C ASP A 181 -18.16 -18.83 -14.82
N THR A 182 -16.86 -18.90 -14.66
CA THR A 182 -16.19 -20.07 -14.04
C THR A 182 -16.68 -20.26 -12.60
N THR A 183 -17.23 -21.44 -12.32
CA THR A 183 -17.72 -21.81 -10.99
C THR A 183 -16.57 -22.27 -10.06
N TYR A 184 -16.85 -22.34 -8.76
CA TYR A 184 -15.88 -22.85 -7.79
C TYR A 184 -15.48 -24.31 -8.06
N ASP A 185 -16.42 -25.17 -8.48
CA ASP A 185 -16.14 -26.57 -8.79
C ASP A 185 -15.26 -26.70 -10.06
N GLU A 186 -15.50 -25.87 -11.08
CA GLU A 186 -14.62 -25.79 -12.25
C GLU A 186 -13.23 -25.29 -11.88
N PHE A 187 -13.14 -24.36 -10.94
CA PHE A 187 -11.86 -23.87 -10.42
C PHE A 187 -11.07 -24.96 -9.70
N LEU A 188 -11.73 -25.79 -8.88
CA LEU A 188 -11.10 -26.97 -8.25
C LEU A 188 -10.58 -27.96 -9.30
N ASP A 189 -11.33 -28.16 -10.39
CA ASP A 189 -10.92 -28.99 -11.53
C ASP A 189 -9.66 -28.43 -12.22
N MET A 190 -9.59 -27.11 -12.43
CA MET A 190 -8.40 -26.43 -12.97
C MET A 190 -7.19 -26.65 -12.06
N ILE A 191 -7.36 -26.49 -10.76
CA ILE A 191 -6.31 -26.73 -9.75
C ILE A 191 -5.78 -28.15 -9.84
N ALA A 192 -6.68 -29.14 -9.89
CA ALA A 192 -6.30 -30.55 -9.99
C ALA A 192 -5.48 -30.84 -11.26
N LYS A 193 -5.88 -30.27 -12.40
CA LYS A 193 -5.19 -30.43 -13.69
C LYS A 193 -3.83 -29.73 -13.71
N LEU A 194 -3.73 -28.51 -13.18
CA LEU A 194 -2.46 -27.78 -13.03
C LEU A 194 -1.49 -28.58 -12.17
N LYS A 195 -1.93 -29.04 -11.01
CA LYS A 195 -1.13 -29.90 -10.12
C LYS A 195 -0.67 -31.16 -10.80
N ALA A 196 -1.54 -31.85 -11.55
CA ALA A 196 -1.20 -33.05 -12.31
C ALA A 196 -0.16 -32.77 -13.42
N SER A 197 -0.09 -31.55 -13.95
CA SER A 197 0.93 -31.13 -14.90
C SER A 197 2.29 -30.80 -14.27
N GLY A 198 2.40 -30.87 -12.94
CA GLY A 198 3.60 -30.56 -12.17
C GLY A 198 3.83 -29.07 -11.92
N VAL A 199 2.80 -28.24 -12.07
CA VAL A 199 2.84 -26.81 -11.83
C VAL A 199 2.14 -26.50 -10.50
N THR A 200 2.70 -25.62 -9.68
CA THR A 200 1.99 -25.07 -8.51
C THR A 200 0.79 -24.26 -9.01
N PRO A 201 -0.46 -24.60 -8.61
CA PRO A 201 -1.61 -23.90 -9.16
C PRO A 201 -1.66 -22.42 -8.79
N ILE A 202 -1.47 -22.08 -7.51
CA ILE A 202 -1.52 -20.72 -7.01
C ILE A 202 -0.28 -20.45 -6.15
N ALA A 203 0.51 -19.46 -6.50
CA ALA A 203 1.53 -18.96 -5.60
C ALA A 203 0.88 -18.13 -4.48
N ILE A 204 1.24 -18.41 -3.26
CA ILE A 204 0.83 -17.64 -2.08
C ILE A 204 1.96 -17.63 -1.07
N GLY A 205 2.17 -16.48 -0.42
CA GLY A 205 3.10 -16.32 0.68
C GLY A 205 2.37 -15.80 1.91
N SER A 206 2.21 -16.65 2.92
CA SER A 206 1.44 -16.33 4.13
C SER A 206 2.28 -16.17 5.39
N LYS A 207 3.60 -15.99 5.25
CA LYS A 207 4.46 -15.65 6.38
C LYS A 207 4.03 -14.34 7.03
N ASN A 208 3.65 -13.35 6.22
CA ASN A 208 2.99 -12.12 6.66
C ASN A 208 1.51 -12.21 6.30
N SER A 209 0.68 -12.58 7.27
CA SER A 209 -0.72 -12.93 7.07
C SER A 209 -1.57 -11.85 6.37
N GLY A 210 -1.25 -10.56 6.56
CA GLY A 210 -1.98 -9.47 5.92
C GLY A 210 -1.96 -9.49 4.39
N TYR A 211 -0.90 -10.03 3.78
CA TYR A 211 -0.76 -10.09 2.33
C TYR A 211 -1.37 -11.33 1.69
N SER A 212 -1.71 -12.35 2.45
CA SER A 212 -2.26 -13.60 1.94
C SER A 212 -3.79 -13.60 1.80
N MET A 213 -4.44 -12.47 2.02
CA MET A 213 -5.90 -12.37 1.98
C MET A 213 -6.42 -11.66 0.73
N TRP A 214 -5.56 -11.00 -0.03
CA TRP A 214 -5.99 -10.16 -1.17
C TRP A 214 -6.66 -10.95 -2.29
N GLU A 215 -6.17 -12.13 -2.61
CA GLU A 215 -6.76 -13.01 -3.62
C GLU A 215 -8.16 -13.51 -3.23
N PHE A 216 -8.51 -13.45 -1.95
CA PHE A 216 -9.79 -13.91 -1.45
C PHE A 216 -10.82 -12.78 -1.24
N ASN A 217 -10.48 -11.54 -1.55
CA ASN A 217 -11.41 -10.42 -1.40
C ASN A 217 -12.70 -10.65 -2.19
N GLU A 218 -12.59 -11.20 -3.40
CA GLU A 218 -13.77 -11.54 -4.19
C GLU A 218 -14.59 -12.70 -3.59
N PHE A 219 -13.95 -13.62 -2.87
CA PHE A 219 -14.65 -14.65 -2.12
C PHE A 219 -15.50 -14.02 -1.03
N PHE A 220 -14.90 -13.15 -0.22
CA PHE A 220 -15.62 -12.45 0.85
C PHE A 220 -16.76 -11.60 0.30
N SER A 221 -16.55 -10.87 -0.79
CA SER A 221 -17.59 -10.05 -1.43
C SER A 221 -18.76 -10.90 -1.88
N ARG A 222 -18.50 -12.04 -2.53
CA ARG A 222 -19.50 -12.97 -3.04
C ARG A 222 -20.19 -13.79 -1.96
N TYR A 223 -19.74 -13.69 -0.71
CA TYR A 223 -20.41 -14.18 0.49
C TYR A 223 -20.93 -13.05 1.39
N GLY A 224 -21.19 -11.87 0.81
CA GLY A 224 -21.91 -10.78 1.44
C GLY A 224 -21.11 -9.94 2.43
N TRP A 225 -19.79 -9.86 2.27
CA TRP A 225 -18.95 -9.00 3.13
C TRP A 225 -19.48 -7.56 3.16
N GLY A 226 -19.70 -6.93 2.00
CA GLY A 226 -20.17 -5.54 1.90
C GLY A 226 -21.51 -5.32 2.60
N ASP A 227 -22.45 -6.24 2.46
CA ASP A 227 -23.78 -6.16 3.07
C ASP A 227 -23.74 -6.31 4.59
N ASN A 228 -22.74 -7.01 5.10
CA ASN A 228 -22.58 -7.36 6.52
C ASN A 228 -21.38 -6.67 7.19
N GLU A 229 -20.69 -5.74 6.53
CA GLU A 229 -19.45 -5.13 7.00
C GLU A 229 -19.56 -4.58 8.43
N LYS A 230 -20.68 -3.93 8.76
CA LYS A 230 -20.93 -3.41 10.13
C LYS A 230 -20.95 -4.50 11.21
N SER A 231 -21.22 -5.76 10.81
CA SER A 231 -21.18 -6.91 11.70
C SER A 231 -19.77 -7.45 11.92
N TYR A 232 -18.83 -7.11 11.02
CA TYR A 232 -17.45 -7.58 11.02
C TYR A 232 -16.46 -6.56 11.57
N THR A 233 -16.90 -5.33 11.84
CA THR A 233 -16.07 -4.24 12.31
C THR A 233 -16.46 -3.74 13.69
N GLY A 234 -15.54 -3.09 14.40
CA GLY A 234 -15.74 -2.54 15.74
C GLY A 234 -15.63 -3.55 16.88
N ASP A 235 -15.85 -3.08 18.10
CA ASP A 235 -15.65 -3.84 19.37
C ASP A 235 -16.51 -5.10 19.52
N LYS A 236 -17.58 -5.22 18.77
CA LYS A 236 -18.51 -6.36 18.79
C LYS A 236 -18.44 -7.20 17.53
N ALA A 237 -17.37 -7.06 16.75
CA ALA A 237 -17.18 -7.79 15.53
C ALA A 237 -17.30 -9.30 15.73
N LYS A 238 -18.06 -9.95 14.87
CA LYS A 238 -18.22 -11.40 14.82
C LYS A 238 -18.04 -11.87 13.40
N TYR A 239 -16.95 -12.57 13.15
CA TYR A 239 -16.67 -13.21 11.85
C TYR A 239 -17.33 -14.58 11.70
N SER A 240 -17.89 -15.14 12.78
CA SER A 240 -18.56 -16.42 12.76
C SER A 240 -20.05 -16.24 12.49
N ASN A 241 -20.43 -16.32 11.23
CA ASN A 241 -21.80 -16.53 10.76
C ASN A 241 -21.77 -17.55 9.61
N ASP A 242 -22.93 -18.00 9.16
CA ASP A 242 -23.02 -19.08 8.17
C ASP A 242 -22.36 -18.71 6.84
N ASP A 243 -22.50 -17.46 6.37
CA ASP A 243 -21.92 -16.98 5.10
C ASP A 243 -20.39 -16.96 5.19
N MET A 244 -19.84 -16.40 6.27
CA MET A 244 -18.37 -16.36 6.44
C MET A 244 -17.81 -17.77 6.66
N ASN A 245 -18.51 -18.64 7.38
CA ASN A 245 -18.08 -20.02 7.52
C ASN A 245 -18.06 -20.73 6.16
N ALA A 246 -19.09 -20.55 5.33
CA ALA A 246 -19.11 -21.08 3.96
C ALA A 246 -17.96 -20.53 3.11
N CYS A 247 -17.68 -19.24 3.19
CA CYS A 247 -16.53 -18.61 2.50
C CYS A 247 -15.20 -19.26 2.94
N PHE A 248 -14.94 -19.39 4.22
CA PHE A 248 -13.72 -20.02 4.73
C PHE A 248 -13.62 -21.50 4.38
N GLU A 249 -14.72 -22.24 4.30
CA GLU A 249 -14.71 -23.62 3.80
C GLU A 249 -14.30 -23.71 2.33
N LYS A 250 -14.66 -22.72 1.48
CA LYS A 250 -14.16 -22.64 0.09
C LYS A 250 -12.65 -22.39 0.05
N ILE A 251 -12.15 -21.46 0.86
CA ILE A 251 -10.70 -21.20 0.95
C ILE A 251 -9.96 -22.46 1.44
N LYS A 252 -10.50 -23.12 2.45
CA LYS A 252 -9.97 -24.40 2.95
C LYS A 252 -10.00 -25.48 1.86
N GLY A 253 -11.06 -25.54 1.06
CA GLY A 253 -11.19 -26.47 -0.06
C GLY A 253 -10.08 -26.31 -1.10
N LEU A 254 -9.63 -25.09 -1.38
CA LEU A 254 -8.46 -24.84 -2.24
C LEU A 254 -7.19 -25.45 -1.61
N ALA A 255 -6.99 -25.26 -0.30
CA ALA A 255 -5.84 -25.82 0.40
C ALA A 255 -5.88 -27.36 0.40
N ASP A 256 -7.04 -27.95 0.65
CA ASP A 256 -7.25 -29.43 0.63
C ASP A 256 -7.01 -30.01 -0.77
N ALA A 257 -7.36 -29.28 -1.83
CA ALA A 257 -7.05 -29.64 -3.23
C ALA A 257 -5.55 -29.51 -3.57
N GLY A 258 -4.75 -28.88 -2.70
CA GLY A 258 -3.33 -28.64 -2.90
C GLY A 258 -3.07 -27.52 -3.91
N ALA A 259 -3.88 -26.46 -3.84
CA ALA A 259 -3.73 -25.29 -4.70
C ALA A 259 -2.43 -24.53 -4.42
N PHE A 260 -1.93 -24.56 -3.18
CA PHE A 260 -0.85 -23.74 -2.68
C PHE A 260 0.47 -24.50 -2.50
N PRO A 261 1.62 -23.78 -2.43
CA PRO A 261 2.89 -24.40 -2.06
C PRO A 261 2.82 -25.01 -0.64
N GLU A 262 3.42 -26.17 -0.42
CA GLU A 262 3.44 -26.85 0.90
C GLU A 262 4.09 -25.99 2.00
N ASN A 263 5.04 -25.14 1.63
CA ASN A 263 5.76 -24.24 2.54
C ASN A 263 5.22 -22.80 2.57
N MET A 264 3.98 -22.56 2.14
CA MET A 264 3.38 -21.22 2.03
C MET A 264 3.51 -20.38 3.31
N ALA A 265 3.42 -21.00 4.49
CA ALA A 265 3.52 -20.31 5.79
C ALA A 265 4.93 -19.73 6.08
N THR A 266 5.93 -20.07 5.28
CA THR A 266 7.31 -19.58 5.41
C THR A 266 7.74 -18.70 4.24
N ILE A 267 6.90 -18.57 3.21
CA ILE A 267 7.16 -17.76 2.02
C ILE A 267 6.63 -16.34 2.27
N GLU A 268 7.44 -15.33 1.95
CA GLU A 268 7.03 -13.93 1.89
C GLU A 268 6.21 -13.66 0.62
N TYR A 269 5.36 -12.61 0.65
CA TYR A 269 4.58 -12.20 -0.52
C TYR A 269 5.44 -11.99 -1.78
N PHE A 270 6.55 -11.26 -1.67
CA PHE A 270 7.43 -10.98 -2.81
C PHE A 270 8.15 -12.23 -3.35
N ASP A 271 8.42 -13.21 -2.49
CA ASP A 271 8.97 -14.50 -2.93
C ASP A 271 7.91 -15.33 -3.67
N ALA A 272 6.65 -15.31 -3.21
CA ALA A 272 5.54 -15.94 -3.92
C ALA A 272 5.28 -15.28 -5.28
N LYS A 273 5.32 -13.95 -5.35
CA LYS A 273 5.26 -13.20 -6.61
C LYS A 273 6.37 -13.60 -7.57
N GLN A 274 7.58 -13.81 -7.06
CA GLN A 274 8.70 -14.27 -7.87
C GLN A 274 8.48 -15.67 -8.44
N LEU A 275 7.85 -16.61 -7.71
CA LEU A 275 7.47 -17.93 -8.24
C LEU A 275 6.54 -17.79 -9.45
N PHE A 276 5.59 -16.88 -9.40
CA PHE A 276 4.69 -16.59 -10.52
C PHE A 276 5.44 -15.96 -11.70
N ASN A 277 6.27 -14.95 -11.49
CA ASN A 277 7.08 -14.29 -12.51
C ASN A 277 8.03 -15.28 -13.25
N GLU A 278 8.51 -16.30 -12.55
CA GLU A 278 9.39 -17.33 -13.12
C GLU A 278 8.63 -18.48 -13.79
N GLY A 279 7.31 -18.44 -13.86
CA GLY A 279 6.47 -19.49 -14.41
C GLY A 279 6.50 -20.80 -13.60
N LYS A 280 6.79 -20.74 -12.31
CA LYS A 280 6.74 -21.88 -11.38
C LYS A 280 5.36 -22.08 -10.76
N ALA A 281 4.52 -21.07 -10.82
CA ALA A 281 3.12 -21.12 -10.42
C ALA A 281 2.23 -20.58 -11.54
N ALA A 282 1.04 -21.15 -11.69
CA ALA A 282 0.12 -20.82 -12.76
C ALA A 282 -0.69 -19.56 -12.49
N MET A 283 -0.96 -19.28 -11.21
CA MET A 283 -1.75 -18.14 -10.77
C MET A 283 -1.09 -17.45 -9.57
N PHE A 284 -1.42 -16.16 -9.39
CA PHE A 284 -1.04 -15.36 -8.23
C PHE A 284 -2.13 -14.35 -7.91
N GLY A 285 -2.61 -14.35 -6.67
CA GLY A 285 -3.59 -13.38 -6.19
C GLY A 285 -2.92 -12.08 -5.76
N THR A 286 -3.28 -10.99 -6.42
CA THR A 286 -2.75 -9.65 -6.14
C THR A 286 -3.62 -8.58 -6.80
N GLY A 287 -3.16 -7.34 -6.83
CA GLY A 287 -3.87 -6.21 -7.42
C GLY A 287 -3.15 -5.55 -8.59
N GLN A 288 -3.77 -4.51 -9.11
CA GLN A 288 -3.28 -3.76 -10.27
C GLN A 288 -1.87 -3.16 -10.11
N TRP A 289 -1.38 -3.00 -8.87
CA TRP A 289 -0.02 -2.51 -8.61
C TRP A 289 1.10 -3.38 -9.17
N ASP A 290 0.80 -4.65 -9.46
CA ASP A 290 1.76 -5.59 -10.06
C ASP A 290 1.63 -5.71 -11.60
N CYS A 291 0.63 -5.06 -12.23
CA CYS A 291 0.38 -5.15 -13.67
C CYS A 291 1.60 -4.81 -14.53
N ALA A 292 2.29 -3.71 -14.18
CA ALA A 292 3.46 -3.27 -14.96
C ALA A 292 4.63 -4.26 -14.86
N GLU A 293 4.81 -4.90 -13.70
CA GLU A 293 5.84 -5.92 -13.51
C GLU A 293 5.51 -7.19 -14.29
N PHE A 294 4.26 -7.64 -14.23
CA PHE A 294 3.81 -8.84 -14.96
C PHE A 294 3.82 -8.63 -16.47
N ALA A 295 3.39 -7.46 -16.95
CA ALA A 295 3.47 -7.11 -18.36
C ALA A 295 4.93 -7.13 -18.89
N LYS A 296 5.88 -6.72 -18.05
CA LYS A 296 7.30 -6.78 -18.40
C LYS A 296 7.86 -8.20 -18.40
N ASN A 297 7.49 -9.04 -17.43
CA ASN A 297 8.10 -10.36 -17.20
C ASN A 297 7.41 -11.47 -17.97
N ILE A 298 6.10 -11.41 -18.16
CA ILE A 298 5.25 -12.43 -18.77
C ILE A 298 4.68 -11.93 -20.12
N GLY A 299 4.56 -10.62 -20.31
CA GLY A 299 4.09 -10.00 -21.55
C GLY A 299 2.62 -10.29 -21.84
N GLU A 300 2.28 -10.55 -23.12
CA GLU A 300 0.92 -10.83 -23.58
C GLU A 300 0.34 -12.17 -23.10
N HIS A 301 1.18 -12.99 -22.49
CA HIS A 301 0.79 -14.28 -21.92
C HIS A 301 0.17 -14.15 -20.52
N ILE A 302 0.10 -12.95 -19.97
CA ILE A 302 -0.61 -12.66 -18.72
C ILE A 302 -2.14 -12.59 -18.97
N GLY A 303 -2.92 -13.18 -18.08
CA GLY A 303 -4.35 -12.99 -18.00
C GLY A 303 -4.74 -12.50 -16.61
N PHE A 304 -5.94 -11.93 -16.49
CA PHE A 304 -6.54 -11.52 -15.22
C PHE A 304 -7.92 -12.14 -15.09
N TRP A 305 -8.29 -12.51 -13.87
CA TRP A 305 -9.57 -13.13 -13.54
C TRP A 305 -10.00 -12.73 -12.13
N TRP A 306 -11.27 -12.42 -11.95
CA TRP A 306 -11.83 -11.98 -10.69
C TRP A 306 -11.98 -13.09 -9.63
N GLY A 307 -11.91 -14.36 -10.01
CA GLY A 307 -12.18 -15.48 -9.15
C GLY A 307 -13.51 -16.18 -9.44
N PRO A 308 -13.79 -17.33 -8.80
CA PRO A 308 -14.92 -18.19 -9.12
C PRO A 308 -16.24 -17.65 -8.63
N LYS A 309 -17.34 -18.00 -9.33
CA LYS A 309 -18.70 -17.89 -8.83
C LYS A 309 -19.00 -19.04 -7.86
N PHE A 310 -19.80 -18.75 -6.85
CA PHE A 310 -20.26 -19.68 -5.82
C PHE A 310 -21.74 -19.92 -5.96
N GLU A 311 -22.14 -21.14 -6.40
CA GLU A 311 -23.53 -21.50 -6.66
C GLU A 311 -24.35 -21.65 -5.37
N ASP A 312 -23.68 -21.84 -4.23
CA ASP A 312 -24.29 -21.96 -2.89
C ASP A 312 -24.41 -20.63 -2.15
N SER A 313 -23.96 -19.53 -2.75
CA SER A 313 -24.15 -18.20 -2.18
C SER A 313 -25.40 -17.52 -2.72
N SER A 314 -26.14 -16.83 -1.85
CA SER A 314 -27.30 -16.03 -2.19
C SER A 314 -26.98 -14.59 -2.61
N TYR A 315 -25.73 -14.17 -2.52
CA TYR A 315 -25.29 -12.83 -2.83
C TYR A 315 -24.95 -12.66 -4.32
N GLU A 316 -24.85 -11.40 -4.76
CA GLU A 316 -24.46 -11.08 -6.14
C GLU A 316 -23.08 -11.65 -6.47
N GLN A 317 -23.00 -12.39 -7.58
CA GLN A 317 -21.78 -13.07 -8.02
C GLN A 317 -21.01 -12.30 -9.12
N ASN A 318 -21.68 -11.38 -9.83
CA ASN A 318 -21.06 -10.52 -10.84
C ASN A 318 -20.58 -9.22 -10.23
N ILE A 319 -19.89 -9.32 -9.10
CA ILE A 319 -19.35 -8.20 -8.35
C ILE A 319 -17.84 -8.26 -8.38
N ALA A 320 -17.22 -7.09 -8.50
CA ALA A 320 -15.79 -6.89 -8.29
C ALA A 320 -15.61 -5.86 -7.18
N MET A 321 -14.84 -6.22 -6.17
CA MET A 321 -14.58 -5.31 -5.07
C MET A 321 -13.61 -4.21 -5.49
N LYS A 322 -14.08 -2.95 -5.45
CA LYS A 322 -13.23 -1.77 -5.54
C LYS A 322 -13.01 -1.24 -4.13
N VAL A 323 -11.80 -1.36 -3.62
CA VAL A 323 -11.48 -0.91 -2.26
C VAL A 323 -10.58 0.31 -2.31
N PRO A 324 -10.84 1.35 -1.48
CA PRO A 324 -9.86 2.40 -1.29
C PRO A 324 -8.60 1.76 -0.68
N ALA A 325 -7.44 2.08 -1.26
CA ALA A 325 -6.17 1.71 -0.63
C ALA A 325 -5.99 2.50 0.66
N ALA A 326 -5.03 2.05 1.45
CA ALA A 326 -4.58 2.74 2.66
C ALA A 326 -4.45 4.26 2.45
N PRO A 327 -4.80 5.10 3.43
CA PRO A 327 -4.91 6.53 3.19
C PRO A 327 -3.56 7.23 3.07
N LEU A 328 -3.52 8.26 2.22
CA LEU A 328 -2.62 9.38 2.39
C LEU A 328 -3.19 10.31 3.47
N VAL A 329 -2.44 10.51 4.53
CA VAL A 329 -2.79 11.43 5.60
C VAL A 329 -1.81 12.60 5.62
N VAL A 330 -2.25 13.73 6.14
CA VAL A 330 -1.43 14.93 6.33
C VAL A 330 -1.21 15.15 7.82
N SER A 331 0.03 15.41 8.22
CA SER A 331 0.38 15.71 9.60
C SER A 331 -0.32 16.98 10.10
N SER A 332 -0.86 16.95 11.31
CA SER A 332 -1.45 18.15 11.95
C SER A 332 -0.46 19.30 12.14
N ALA A 333 0.86 19.02 12.16
CA ALA A 333 1.91 20.04 12.21
C ALA A 333 1.89 20.99 11.01
N VAL A 334 1.31 20.57 9.88
CA VAL A 334 1.15 21.39 8.67
C VAL A 334 0.16 22.54 8.90
N LYS A 335 -0.77 22.42 9.86
CA LYS A 335 -1.82 23.41 10.12
C LYS A 335 -1.29 24.81 10.40
N ASP A 336 -0.21 24.87 11.18
CA ASP A 336 0.37 26.14 11.66
C ASP A 336 1.58 26.59 10.81
N ASN A 337 1.80 25.96 9.65
CA ASN A 337 2.88 26.25 8.72
C ASN A 337 2.32 26.51 7.31
N ASP A 338 2.00 27.77 7.01
CA ASP A 338 1.37 28.14 5.73
C ASP A 338 2.16 27.69 4.49
N LYS A 339 3.50 27.78 4.52
CA LYS A 339 4.34 27.35 3.40
C LYS A 339 4.29 25.83 3.19
N ALA A 340 4.34 25.06 4.28
CA ALA A 340 4.21 23.62 4.20
C ALA A 340 2.81 23.22 3.74
N LYS A 341 1.77 23.87 4.25
CA LYS A 341 0.37 23.65 3.85
C LYS A 341 0.16 23.91 2.36
N GLU A 342 0.68 25.04 1.85
CA GLU A 342 0.60 25.38 0.44
C GLU A 342 1.30 24.33 -0.44
N ALA A 343 2.50 23.87 -0.04
CA ALA A 343 3.24 22.85 -0.75
C ALA A 343 2.53 21.48 -0.73
N VAL A 344 1.96 21.07 0.42
CA VAL A 344 1.17 19.83 0.57
C VAL A 344 -0.07 19.88 -0.32
N TYR A 345 -0.84 20.97 -0.29
CA TYR A 345 -2.05 21.12 -1.10
C TYR A 345 -1.72 21.14 -2.59
N ALA A 346 -0.62 21.79 -2.99
CA ALA A 346 -0.14 21.77 -4.36
C ALA A 346 0.24 20.35 -4.82
N PHE A 347 0.89 19.57 -3.94
CA PHE A 347 1.23 18.19 -4.26
C PHE A 347 0.00 17.28 -4.32
N LEU A 348 -0.93 17.37 -3.37
CA LEU A 348 -2.16 16.58 -3.40
C LEU A 348 -3.03 16.90 -4.62
N LYS A 349 -3.12 18.19 -5.00
CA LYS A 349 -3.79 18.57 -6.24
C LYS A 349 -3.14 17.96 -7.49
N TYR A 350 -1.82 17.90 -7.52
CA TYR A 350 -1.10 17.23 -8.61
C TYR A 350 -1.32 15.71 -8.57
N TYR A 351 -1.24 15.10 -7.38
CA TYR A 351 -1.35 13.65 -7.16
C TYR A 351 -2.70 13.10 -7.61
N TYR A 352 -3.79 13.82 -7.32
CA TYR A 352 -5.15 13.44 -7.73
C TYR A 352 -5.60 14.08 -9.05
N GLY A 353 -4.71 14.82 -9.71
CA GLY A 353 -5.02 15.53 -10.94
C GLY A 353 -4.71 14.74 -12.21
N GLU A 354 -5.05 15.35 -13.34
CA GLU A 354 -4.93 14.77 -14.68
C GLU A 354 -3.48 14.38 -15.04
N GLU A 355 -2.47 15.16 -14.59
CA GLU A 355 -1.07 14.88 -14.91
C GLU A 355 -0.57 13.60 -14.21
N ALA A 356 -0.97 13.37 -12.97
CA ALA A 356 -0.68 12.12 -12.27
C ALA A 356 -1.42 10.94 -12.91
N ALA A 357 -2.67 11.13 -13.32
CA ALA A 357 -3.42 10.10 -14.04
C ALA A 357 -2.70 9.66 -15.33
N LYS A 358 -2.16 10.60 -16.12
CA LYS A 358 -1.36 10.28 -17.33
C LYS A 358 -0.07 9.49 -17.04
N ILE A 359 0.50 9.63 -15.85
CA ILE A 359 1.68 8.88 -15.41
C ILE A 359 1.28 7.45 -14.99
N SER A 360 0.04 7.28 -14.53
CA SER A 360 -0.49 6.00 -14.01
C SER A 360 -0.92 5.03 -15.11
N TYR A 361 -1.16 5.53 -16.32
CA TYR A 361 -1.57 4.79 -17.53
C TYR A 361 -0.44 4.76 -18.55
#